data_86661a87b87c675d791b61c8b7b8b531
#
_entry.id   86661a87b87c675d791b61c8b7b8b531
#
_cell.length_a   1.000
_cell.length_b   1.000
_cell.length_c   1.000
_cell.angle_alpha   90.00
_cell.angle_beta   90.00
_cell.angle_gamma   90.00
#
_symmetry.space_group_name_H-M   'P 1'
#
loop_
_entity.id
_entity.type
_entity.pdbx_description
1 polymer ?
#
loop_
_entity_poly.entity_id
_entity_poly.type
_entity_poly.pdbx_seq_one_letter_code
_entity_poly.pdbx_strand_id
1 'polypeptide(L)'
;MNAGQMCWAGSRLLVHEDIHDELVEAVCAEVSKWPVGPGLEDGVRIGSLVHERHRSEVLEKLEAGLAEGGSLVLGGKALDRDGAFMEATVVTGVDRSHLLFQDELFGPVLAVTSFSSDEEALELANDTPFGLLNGVWTNNLSRA
;
A
#
# COMPACT_ATOMS: atom_id res chain seq x y z
N MET A 1 -2.93 8.85 -3.92
CA MET A 1 -4.10 9.62 -4.37
C MET A 1 -5.23 9.46 -3.36
N ASN A 2 -5.83 10.56 -2.91
CA ASN A 2 -6.99 10.58 -1.99
C ASN A 2 -6.86 9.64 -0.77
N ALA A 3 -5.68 9.59 -0.15
CA ALA A 3 -5.37 8.67 0.96
C ALA A 3 -5.71 7.19 0.66
N GLY A 4 -5.52 6.74 -0.58
CA GLY A 4 -5.85 5.38 -1.00
C GLY A 4 -7.34 5.08 -1.21
N GLN A 5 -8.22 6.08 -1.03
CA GLN A 5 -9.67 5.93 -1.15
C GLN A 5 -10.14 6.14 -2.61
N MET A 6 -9.52 5.43 -3.52
CA MET A 6 -9.90 5.39 -4.94
C MET A 6 -9.76 3.97 -5.45
N CYS A 7 -10.72 3.50 -6.22
CA CYS A 7 -10.73 2.13 -6.77
C CYS A 7 -9.54 1.80 -7.69
N TRP A 8 -8.81 2.79 -8.16
CA TRP A 8 -7.60 2.66 -8.97
C TRP A 8 -6.32 3.18 -8.26
N ALA A 9 -6.36 3.39 -6.95
CA ALA A 9 -5.17 3.64 -6.16
C ALA A 9 -4.33 2.36 -6.09
N GLY A 10 -3.04 2.46 -6.41
CA GLY A 10 -2.10 1.33 -6.28
C GLY A 10 -1.96 0.94 -4.81
N SER A 11 -2.55 -0.18 -4.43
CA SER A 11 -2.52 -0.72 -3.06
C SER A 11 -1.59 -1.92 -2.92
N ARG A 12 -1.22 -2.55 -4.03
CA ARG A 12 -0.29 -3.67 -4.12
C ARG A 12 0.90 -3.29 -4.99
N LEU A 13 2.09 -3.57 -4.51
CA LEU A 13 3.35 -3.38 -5.22
C LEU A 13 4.04 -4.73 -5.36
N LEU A 14 4.05 -5.25 -6.59
CA LEU A 14 4.81 -6.46 -6.92
C LEU A 14 6.21 -6.04 -7.34
N VAL A 15 7.23 -6.60 -6.72
CA VAL A 15 8.63 -6.19 -6.91
C VAL A 15 9.51 -7.40 -7.14
N HIS A 16 10.36 -7.34 -8.18
CA HIS A 16 11.36 -8.40 -8.39
C HIS A 16 12.30 -8.49 -7.19
N GLU A 17 12.61 -9.70 -6.74
CA GLU A 17 13.40 -9.94 -5.52
C GLU A 17 14.77 -9.26 -5.54
N ASP A 18 15.43 -9.15 -6.69
CA ASP A 18 16.74 -8.52 -6.85
C ASP A 18 16.76 -7.03 -6.46
N ILE A 19 15.63 -6.33 -6.52
CA ILE A 19 15.53 -4.89 -6.24
C ILE A 19 14.57 -4.59 -5.08
N HIS A 20 14.04 -5.63 -4.42
CA HIS A 20 13.00 -5.48 -3.39
C HIS A 20 13.42 -4.52 -2.29
N ASP A 21 14.55 -4.76 -1.64
CA ASP A 21 14.98 -3.98 -0.47
C ASP A 21 15.33 -2.55 -0.84
N GLU A 22 16.04 -2.34 -1.96
CA GLU A 22 16.38 -1.01 -2.47
C GLU A 22 15.12 -0.21 -2.81
N LEU A 23 14.14 -0.83 -3.48
CA LEU A 23 12.90 -0.15 -3.85
C LEU A 23 12.05 0.16 -2.62
N VAL A 24 11.93 -0.76 -1.66
CA VAL A 24 11.20 -0.54 -0.40
C VAL A 24 11.81 0.62 0.38
N GLU A 25 13.13 0.66 0.51
CA GLU A 25 13.84 1.78 1.16
C GLU A 25 13.54 3.11 0.45
N ALA A 26 13.63 3.15 -0.87
CA ALA A 26 13.35 4.35 -1.66
C ALA A 26 11.89 4.81 -1.53
N VAL A 27 10.93 3.88 -1.55
CA VAL A 27 9.50 4.16 -1.34
C VAL A 27 9.27 4.73 0.06
N CYS A 28 9.81 4.11 1.10
CA CYS A 28 9.68 4.59 2.47
C CYS A 28 10.31 5.98 2.65
N ALA A 29 11.50 6.20 2.08
CA ALA A 29 12.19 7.50 2.11
C ALA A 29 11.40 8.61 1.40
N GLU A 30 10.69 8.30 0.32
CA GLU A 30 9.84 9.27 -0.36
C GLU A 30 8.53 9.51 0.39
N VAL A 31 7.83 8.45 0.78
CA VAL A 31 6.52 8.52 1.44
C VAL A 31 6.62 9.19 2.81
N SER A 32 7.71 8.99 3.56
CA SER A 32 7.94 9.66 4.85
C SER A 32 7.98 11.18 4.78
N LYS A 33 8.21 11.75 3.59
CA LYS A 33 8.21 13.21 3.36
C LYS A 33 6.79 13.77 3.12
N TRP A 34 5.78 12.92 3.04
CA TRP A 34 4.42 13.33 2.68
C TRP A 34 3.63 13.76 3.92
N PRO A 35 3.36 15.05 4.12
CA PRO A 35 2.58 15.51 5.24
C PRO A 35 1.16 14.98 5.19
N VAL A 36 0.68 14.51 6.34
CA VAL A 36 -0.71 14.08 6.55
C VAL A 36 -1.46 15.16 7.30
N GLY A 37 -2.57 15.62 6.76
CA GLY A 37 -3.35 16.69 7.38
C GLY A 37 -4.59 17.12 6.60
N PRO A 38 -5.24 18.22 7.00
CA PRO A 38 -6.37 18.78 6.28
C PRO A 38 -5.97 19.15 4.85
N GLY A 39 -6.77 18.74 3.87
CA GLY A 39 -6.47 18.92 2.45
C GLY A 39 -6.43 20.38 1.96
N LEU A 40 -6.80 21.35 2.80
CA LEU A 40 -6.70 22.79 2.51
C LEU A 40 -5.40 23.42 3.06
N GLU A 41 -4.62 22.68 3.83
CA GLU A 41 -3.31 23.14 4.31
C GLU A 41 -2.25 22.96 3.21
N ASP A 42 -1.40 23.97 3.04
CA ASP A 42 -0.33 23.95 2.04
C ASP A 42 0.65 22.79 2.29
N GLY A 43 1.01 22.10 1.23
CA GLY A 43 1.99 21.01 1.27
C GLY A 43 1.42 19.65 1.69
N VAL A 44 0.19 19.56 2.19
CA VAL A 44 -0.45 18.28 2.54
C VAL A 44 -0.57 17.38 1.32
N ARG A 45 -0.15 16.14 1.47
CA ARG A 45 -0.19 15.10 0.43
C ARG A 45 -1.24 14.04 0.70
N ILE A 46 -1.51 13.77 1.99
CA ILE A 46 -2.45 12.74 2.44
C ILE A 46 -3.50 13.41 3.31
N GLY A 47 -4.74 13.39 2.85
CA GLY A 47 -5.90 13.88 3.58
C GLY A 47 -6.46 12.87 4.57
N SER A 48 -7.59 13.23 5.19
CA SER A 48 -8.31 12.34 6.08
C SER A 48 -9.02 11.23 5.31
N LEU A 49 -9.26 10.12 5.96
CA LEU A 49 -10.24 9.14 5.52
C LEU A 49 -11.65 9.69 5.65
N VAL A 50 -12.61 9.05 5.01
CA VAL A 50 -13.99 9.55 4.90
C VAL A 50 -14.67 9.73 6.26
N HIS A 51 -14.35 8.89 7.25
CA HIS A 51 -14.82 9.00 8.63
C HIS A 51 -13.99 8.08 9.57
N GLU A 52 -14.11 8.29 10.88
CA GLU A 52 -13.33 7.56 11.89
C GLU A 52 -13.58 6.06 11.90
N ARG A 53 -14.81 5.63 11.67
CA ARG A 53 -15.14 4.21 11.57
C ARG A 53 -14.33 3.53 10.46
N HIS A 54 -14.22 4.16 9.29
CA HIS A 54 -13.44 3.61 8.19
C HIS A 54 -11.95 3.55 8.52
N ARG A 55 -11.42 4.60 9.20
CA ARG A 55 -10.04 4.56 9.71
C ARG A 55 -9.82 3.36 10.64
N SER A 56 -10.76 3.11 11.56
CA SER A 56 -10.67 1.97 12.47
C SER A 56 -10.69 0.64 11.71
N GLU A 57 -11.59 0.48 10.74
CA GLU A 57 -11.67 -0.71 9.89
C GLU A 57 -10.36 -0.97 9.10
N VAL A 58 -9.72 0.10 8.57
CA VAL A 58 -8.40 -0.02 7.91
C VAL A 58 -7.31 -0.45 8.89
N LEU A 59 -7.28 0.14 10.09
CA LEU A 59 -6.30 -0.20 11.12
C LEU A 59 -6.50 -1.62 11.65
N GLU A 60 -7.73 -2.08 11.84
CA GLU A 60 -8.05 -3.45 12.24
C GLU A 60 -7.57 -4.47 11.20
N LYS A 61 -7.80 -4.20 9.92
CA LYS A 61 -7.29 -5.05 8.82
C LYS A 61 -5.76 -5.04 8.74
N LEU A 62 -5.15 -3.88 8.97
CA LEU A 62 -3.69 -3.75 9.05
C LEU A 62 -3.14 -4.61 10.19
N GLU A 63 -3.72 -4.50 11.39
CA GLU A 63 -3.31 -5.29 12.56
C GLU A 63 -3.47 -6.79 12.30
N ALA A 64 -4.58 -7.22 11.70
CA ALA A 64 -4.79 -8.60 11.30
C ALA A 64 -3.71 -9.09 10.31
N GLY A 65 -3.39 -8.29 9.29
CA GLY A 65 -2.33 -8.64 8.36
C GLY A 65 -0.94 -8.70 9.01
N LEU A 66 -0.63 -7.82 9.96
CA LEU A 66 0.62 -7.92 10.72
C LEU A 66 0.66 -9.19 11.57
N ALA A 67 -0.47 -9.63 12.10
CA ALA A 67 -0.58 -10.89 12.84
C ALA A 67 -0.42 -12.13 11.94
N GLU A 68 -0.72 -12.04 10.65
CA GLU A 68 -0.47 -13.09 9.65
C GLU A 68 1.01 -13.17 9.21
N GLY A 69 1.86 -12.26 9.66
CA GLY A 69 3.30 -12.28 9.36
C GLY A 69 3.79 -11.10 8.53
N GLY A 70 2.92 -10.18 8.17
CA GLY A 70 3.32 -8.91 7.53
C GLY A 70 4.30 -8.11 8.39
N SER A 71 5.27 -7.47 7.77
CA SER A 71 6.27 -6.63 8.42
C SER A 71 5.98 -5.16 8.16
N LEU A 72 5.63 -4.42 9.22
CA LEU A 72 5.42 -2.97 9.12
C LEU A 72 6.77 -2.25 8.97
N VAL A 73 6.98 -1.58 7.83
CA VAL A 73 8.23 -0.84 7.56
C VAL A 73 8.06 0.67 7.61
N LEU A 74 6.81 1.16 7.50
CA LEU A 74 6.49 2.58 7.64
C LEU A 74 5.06 2.79 8.14
N GLY A 75 4.84 3.79 8.99
CA GLY A 75 3.52 4.25 9.40
C GLY A 75 2.76 3.29 10.32
N GLY A 76 1.50 3.05 10.02
CA GLY A 76 0.66 2.07 10.71
C GLY A 76 -0.20 2.62 11.85
N LYS A 77 -0.21 3.93 12.08
CA LYS A 77 -0.91 4.53 13.23
C LYS A 77 -1.94 5.57 12.82
N ALA A 78 -2.98 5.69 13.63
CA ALA A 78 -3.80 6.88 13.62
C ALA A 78 -2.99 8.09 14.11
N LEU A 79 -3.28 9.27 13.56
CA LEU A 79 -2.72 10.51 14.10
C LEU A 79 -3.53 10.96 15.32
N ASP A 80 -2.83 11.44 16.35
CA ASP A 80 -3.44 12.05 17.53
C ASP A 80 -3.88 13.49 17.22
N ARG A 81 -4.97 13.60 16.48
CA ARG A 81 -5.62 14.87 16.09
C ARG A 81 -7.07 14.62 15.71
N ASP A 82 -7.89 15.68 15.76
CA ASP A 82 -9.29 15.63 15.32
C ASP A 82 -9.40 15.28 13.84
N GLY A 83 -10.25 14.30 13.52
CA GLY A 83 -10.50 13.79 12.18
C GLY A 83 -9.90 12.40 11.94
N ALA A 84 -10.30 11.81 10.83
CA ALA A 84 -9.95 10.43 10.49
C ALA A 84 -8.59 10.31 9.79
N PHE A 85 -7.54 10.84 10.40
CA PHE A 85 -6.19 10.81 9.84
C PHE A 85 -5.42 9.57 10.29
N MET A 86 -4.64 9.00 9.37
CA MET A 86 -3.67 7.94 9.66
C MET A 86 -2.41 8.14 8.80
N GLU A 87 -1.32 7.58 9.27
CA GLU A 87 -0.04 7.62 8.55
C GLU A 87 -0.12 6.85 7.24
N ALA A 88 0.65 7.32 6.23
CA ALA A 88 0.96 6.48 5.08
C ALA A 88 1.71 5.24 5.55
N THR A 89 1.29 4.09 5.11
CA THR A 89 1.72 2.81 5.66
C THR A 89 2.29 1.92 4.57
N VAL A 90 3.42 1.28 4.86
CA VAL A 90 4.05 0.30 3.97
C VAL A 90 4.27 -1.00 4.76
N VAL A 91 3.82 -2.11 4.19
CA VAL A 91 3.95 -3.47 4.75
C VAL A 91 4.65 -4.36 3.74
N THR A 92 5.67 -5.07 4.18
CA THR A 92 6.40 -6.11 3.42
C THR A 92 6.12 -7.50 3.97
N GLY A 93 6.66 -8.55 3.34
CA GLY A 93 6.42 -9.93 3.77
C GLY A 93 4.99 -10.40 3.52
N VAL A 94 4.34 -9.80 2.53
CA VAL A 94 2.97 -10.10 2.12
C VAL A 94 3.02 -11.10 0.97
N ASP A 95 2.51 -12.29 1.18
CA ASP A 95 2.38 -13.32 0.14
C ASP A 95 0.97 -13.33 -0.49
N ARG A 96 0.76 -14.19 -1.51
CA ARG A 96 -0.49 -14.28 -2.25
C ARG A 96 -1.72 -14.68 -1.42
N SER A 97 -1.53 -15.35 -0.28
CA SER A 97 -2.61 -15.80 0.61
C SER A 97 -2.95 -14.78 1.70
N HIS A 98 -2.09 -13.78 1.85
CA HIS A 98 -2.16 -12.82 2.93
C HIS A 98 -3.35 -11.87 2.80
N LEU A 99 -3.98 -11.52 3.92
CA LEU A 99 -5.15 -10.62 3.96
C LEU A 99 -4.89 -9.30 3.22
N LEU A 100 -3.72 -8.68 3.43
CA LEU A 100 -3.37 -7.40 2.78
C LEU A 100 -3.11 -7.54 1.27
N PHE A 101 -2.92 -8.77 0.76
CA PHE A 101 -2.85 -9.06 -0.67
C PHE A 101 -4.26 -9.26 -1.26
N GLN A 102 -5.13 -10.00 -0.57
CA GLN A 102 -6.42 -10.41 -1.08
C GLN A 102 -7.52 -9.38 -0.87
N ASP A 103 -7.49 -8.59 0.21
CA ASP A 103 -8.52 -7.61 0.54
C ASP A 103 -8.23 -6.21 -0.01
N GLU A 104 -9.28 -5.44 -0.25
CA GLU A 104 -9.21 -4.00 -0.50
C GLU A 104 -9.37 -3.24 0.82
N LEU A 105 -8.32 -2.49 1.21
CA LEU A 105 -8.34 -1.70 2.45
C LEU A 105 -9.01 -0.34 2.26
N PHE A 106 -8.89 0.22 1.07
CA PHE A 106 -9.39 1.55 0.70
C PHE A 106 -8.85 2.67 1.60
N GLY A 107 -7.55 2.58 1.89
CA GLY A 107 -6.80 3.46 2.79
C GLY A 107 -5.34 3.63 2.35
N PRO A 108 -4.55 4.45 3.05
CA PRO A 108 -3.17 4.76 2.68
C PRO A 108 -2.19 3.64 3.09
N VAL A 109 -2.47 2.43 2.67
CA VAL A 109 -1.67 1.23 2.95
C VAL A 109 -1.18 0.63 1.64
N LEU A 110 0.12 0.40 1.54
CA LEU A 110 0.78 -0.28 0.44
C LEU A 110 1.30 -1.63 0.91
N ALA A 111 0.80 -2.70 0.32
CA ALA A 111 1.29 -4.06 0.53
C ALA A 111 2.35 -4.38 -0.54
N VAL A 112 3.52 -4.85 -0.11
CA VAL A 112 4.65 -5.19 -0.99
C VAL A 112 4.87 -6.69 -0.99
N THR A 113 4.84 -7.27 -2.20
CA THR A 113 5.07 -8.70 -2.44
C THR A 113 6.22 -8.86 -3.41
N SER A 114 7.18 -9.72 -3.09
CA SER A 114 8.28 -10.04 -4.00
C SER A 114 7.90 -11.13 -4.99
N PHE A 115 8.54 -11.13 -6.16
CA PHE A 115 8.48 -12.19 -7.15
C PHE A 115 9.88 -12.45 -7.74
N SER A 116 10.10 -13.64 -8.30
CA SER A 116 11.38 -14.09 -8.85
C SER A 116 11.40 -14.22 -10.38
N SER A 117 10.23 -14.24 -11.02
CA SER A 117 10.12 -14.40 -12.48
C SER A 117 8.95 -13.61 -13.06
N ASP A 118 8.99 -13.35 -14.38
CA ASP A 118 7.90 -12.65 -15.08
C ASP A 118 6.59 -13.47 -15.04
N GLU A 119 6.68 -14.79 -15.09
CA GLU A 119 5.55 -15.71 -14.98
C GLU A 119 4.88 -15.59 -13.61
N GLU A 120 5.66 -15.58 -12.54
CA GLU A 120 5.17 -15.40 -11.17
C GLU A 120 4.52 -14.00 -10.99
N ALA A 121 5.13 -12.95 -11.56
CA ALA A 121 4.54 -11.62 -11.52
C ALA A 121 3.15 -11.58 -12.15
N LEU A 122 2.97 -12.25 -13.30
CA LEU A 122 1.68 -12.35 -13.97
C LEU A 122 0.65 -13.17 -13.17
N GLU A 123 1.09 -14.26 -12.56
CA GLU A 123 0.23 -15.07 -11.69
C GLU A 123 -0.23 -14.23 -10.49
N LEU A 124 0.69 -13.58 -9.79
CA LEU A 124 0.37 -12.72 -8.64
C LEU A 124 -0.54 -11.55 -9.03
N ALA A 125 -0.28 -10.90 -10.15
CA ALA A 125 -1.12 -9.78 -10.61
C ALA A 125 -2.57 -10.18 -10.88
N ASN A 126 -2.82 -11.44 -11.22
CA ASN A 126 -4.14 -12.00 -11.50
C ASN A 126 -4.74 -12.81 -10.34
N ASP A 127 -4.04 -12.94 -9.22
CA ASP A 127 -4.47 -13.79 -8.09
C ASP A 127 -5.30 -13.03 -7.05
N THR A 128 -6.16 -12.13 -7.51
CA THR A 128 -7.13 -11.42 -6.67
C THR A 128 -8.49 -11.38 -7.36
N PRO A 129 -9.61 -11.21 -6.62
CA PRO A 129 -10.93 -11.03 -7.24
C PRO A 129 -11.10 -9.66 -7.92
N PHE A 130 -10.10 -8.78 -7.84
CA PHE A 130 -10.12 -7.42 -8.39
C PHE A 130 -9.43 -7.36 -9.74
N GLY A 131 -9.83 -6.42 -10.60
CA GLY A 131 -9.25 -6.30 -11.93
C GLY A 131 -9.65 -4.99 -12.61
N LEU A 132 -9.24 -3.85 -12.04
CA LEU A 132 -9.57 -2.54 -12.59
C LEU A 132 -8.38 -1.88 -13.30
N LEU A 133 -7.24 -1.79 -12.61
CA LEU A 133 -6.06 -1.09 -13.10
C LEU A 133 -4.78 -1.77 -12.63
N ASN A 134 -3.84 -1.94 -13.56
CA ASN A 134 -2.47 -2.35 -13.26
C ASN A 134 -1.49 -1.38 -13.93
N GLY A 135 -0.31 -1.22 -13.35
CA GLY A 135 0.82 -0.51 -13.93
C GLY A 135 2.02 -1.44 -14.02
N VAL A 136 2.72 -1.39 -15.15
CA VAL A 136 3.97 -2.13 -15.36
C VAL A 136 5.12 -1.14 -15.51
N TRP A 137 6.19 -1.34 -14.76
CA TRP A 137 7.40 -0.55 -14.79
C TRP A 137 8.57 -1.42 -15.21
N THR A 138 9.08 -1.20 -16.42
CA THR A 138 10.19 -1.98 -16.98
C THR A 138 10.97 -1.18 -18.00
N ASN A 139 12.28 -1.42 -18.07
CA ASN A 139 13.15 -0.91 -19.14
C ASN A 139 13.15 -1.84 -20.36
N ASN A 140 12.49 -3.00 -20.29
CA ASN A 140 12.41 -3.96 -21.36
C ASN A 140 11.03 -3.89 -22.02
N LEU A 141 10.95 -3.30 -23.22
CA LEU A 141 9.70 -3.15 -23.98
C LEU A 141 9.03 -4.49 -24.33
N SER A 142 9.79 -5.58 -24.38
CA SER A 142 9.22 -6.91 -24.64
C SER A 142 8.50 -7.51 -23.43
N ARG A 143 8.66 -6.90 -22.25
CA ARG A 143 7.97 -7.26 -21.01
C ARG A 143 6.72 -6.41 -20.74
N ALA A 144 6.66 -5.23 -21.36
CA ALA A 144 5.52 -4.32 -21.26
C ALA A 144 4.42 -4.71 -22.26
#